data_8196ca16d7893db47948cc3385a12a7e
#
_entry.id   8196ca16d7893db47948cc3385a12a7e
#
_cell.length_a   1.000
_cell.length_b   1.000
_cell.length_c   1.000
_cell.angle_alpha   90.00
_cell.angle_beta   90.00
_cell.angle_gamma   90.00
#
_symmetry.space_group_name_H-M   'P 1'
#
loop_
_entity.id
_entity.type
_entity.pdbx_description
1 polymer ?
#
loop_
_entity_poly.entity_id
_entity_poly.type
_entity_poly.pdbx_seq_one_letter_code
_entity_poly.pdbx_strand_id
1 'polypeptide(L)'
;LDAGYDIYSAETVILEPQEKAVIKTDIAVNIPEGYVGLLTSRSGVSSKTHLVIETGKIDAGYQGNLGINIKNDMESDGITSLYEDLEDELVSILDVKGDYIKAGEGARKVYKINKGDKLAQLVIVPIWTPELKEVEEFSSESGF
;
A
#
# COMPACT_ATOMS: atom_id res chain seq x y z
N LEU A 1 -13.92 2.60 -18.33
CA LEU A 1 -14.47 2.11 -17.07
C LEU A 1 -13.35 1.67 -16.15
N ASP A 2 -13.35 2.22 -14.95
CA ASP A 2 -12.37 1.82 -13.96
C ASP A 2 -12.71 0.46 -13.37
N ALA A 3 -11.69 -0.38 -13.20
CA ALA A 3 -11.87 -1.71 -12.63
C ALA A 3 -12.08 -1.70 -11.11
N GLY A 4 -11.82 -0.56 -10.45
CA GLY A 4 -11.87 -0.48 -9.01
C GLY A 4 -12.31 0.88 -8.50
N TYR A 5 -12.50 0.94 -7.19
CA TYR A 5 -12.86 2.17 -6.47
C TYR A 5 -11.58 2.81 -5.93
N ASP A 6 -11.42 4.11 -6.15
CA ASP A 6 -10.31 4.85 -5.57
C ASP A 6 -10.43 4.92 -4.05
N ILE A 7 -9.32 4.66 -3.38
CA ILE A 7 -9.23 4.70 -1.92
C ILE A 7 -8.23 5.77 -1.52
N TYR A 8 -8.65 6.64 -0.61
CA TYR A 8 -7.93 7.83 -0.21
C TYR A 8 -7.38 7.69 1.20
N SER A 9 -6.28 8.39 1.47
CA SER A 9 -5.78 8.50 2.84
C SER A 9 -6.72 9.34 3.68
N ALA A 10 -7.06 8.86 4.86
CA ALA A 10 -7.84 9.63 5.84
C ALA A 10 -6.95 10.44 6.78
N GLU A 11 -5.63 10.33 6.64
CA GLU A 11 -4.69 11.01 7.53
C GLU A 11 -3.47 11.52 6.77
N THR A 12 -2.77 12.48 7.37
CA THR A 12 -1.48 12.96 6.84
C THR A 12 -0.37 12.19 7.53
N VAL A 13 0.51 11.58 6.75
CA VAL A 13 1.58 10.70 7.24
C VAL A 13 2.88 11.04 6.54
N ILE A 14 3.97 11.08 7.32
CA ILE A 14 5.33 11.17 6.80
C ILE A 14 5.95 9.79 6.88
N LEU A 15 6.50 9.31 5.77
CA LEU A 15 7.21 8.04 5.72
C LEU A 15 8.69 8.26 5.44
N GLU A 16 9.51 7.89 6.41
CA GLU A 16 10.95 7.88 6.28
C GLU A 16 11.41 6.74 5.36
N PRO A 17 12.63 6.83 4.78
CA PRO A 17 13.17 5.72 4.01
C PRO A 17 13.10 4.40 4.78
N GLN A 18 12.60 3.36 4.15
CA GLN A 18 12.39 2.01 4.70
C GLN A 18 11.30 1.90 5.77
N GLU A 19 10.59 2.98 6.06
CA GLU A 19 9.50 2.96 7.02
C GLU A 19 8.23 2.36 6.42
N LYS A 20 7.55 1.53 7.20
CA LYS A 20 6.24 0.96 6.88
C LYS A 20 5.18 1.55 7.78
N ALA A 21 3.98 1.70 7.25
CA ALA A 21 2.83 2.16 8.02
C ALA A 21 1.55 1.52 7.49
N VAL A 22 0.54 1.51 8.33
CA VAL A 22 -0.85 1.19 7.92
C VAL A 22 -1.62 2.48 7.94
N ILE A 23 -2.03 2.94 6.78
CA ILE A 23 -2.73 4.22 6.64
C ILE A 23 -4.22 3.99 6.74
N LYS A 24 -4.87 4.79 7.58
CA LYS A 24 -6.32 4.77 7.75
C LYS A 24 -7.02 5.32 6.51
N THR A 25 -8.14 4.72 6.15
CA THR A 25 -8.95 5.16 5.03
C THR A 25 -10.33 5.68 5.46
N ASP A 26 -10.75 5.38 6.69
CA ASP A 26 -12.09 5.64 7.22
C ASP A 26 -13.21 5.03 6.37
N ILE A 27 -12.88 3.95 5.66
CA ILE A 27 -13.83 3.23 4.82
C ILE A 27 -13.96 1.78 5.33
N ALA A 28 -15.19 1.35 5.44
CA ALA A 28 -15.52 -0.05 5.64
C ALA A 28 -16.37 -0.50 4.44
N VAL A 29 -16.25 -1.78 4.10
CA VAL A 29 -17.00 -2.36 3.00
C VAL A 29 -17.75 -3.59 3.46
N ASN A 30 -18.86 -3.88 2.81
CA ASN A 30 -19.62 -5.10 3.03
C ASN A 30 -19.50 -5.95 1.77
N ILE A 31 -18.56 -6.87 1.78
CA ILE A 31 -18.31 -7.75 0.65
C ILE A 31 -19.20 -8.98 0.79
N PRO A 32 -20.04 -9.28 -0.21
CA PRO A 32 -20.92 -10.43 -0.14
C PRO A 32 -20.16 -11.74 -0.22
N GLU A 33 -20.78 -12.79 0.30
CA GLU A 33 -20.27 -14.14 0.17
C GLU A 33 -20.06 -14.50 -1.30
N GLY A 34 -18.98 -15.20 -1.61
CA GLY A 34 -18.60 -15.53 -2.98
C GLY A 34 -17.72 -14.51 -3.67
N TYR A 35 -17.37 -13.43 -2.97
CA TYR A 35 -16.50 -12.37 -3.48
C TYR A 35 -15.37 -12.10 -2.51
N VAL A 36 -14.29 -11.50 -3.01
CA VAL A 36 -13.17 -11.01 -2.22
C VAL A 36 -12.83 -9.61 -2.67
N GLY A 37 -12.47 -8.76 -1.73
CA GLY A 37 -11.93 -7.45 -2.02
C GLY A 37 -10.41 -7.51 -2.11
N LEU A 38 -9.85 -6.88 -3.13
CA LEU A 38 -8.41 -6.71 -3.26
C LEU A 38 -8.09 -5.23 -3.20
N LEU A 39 -7.39 -4.83 -2.15
CA LEU A 39 -6.91 -3.47 -1.98
C LEU A 39 -5.51 -3.41 -2.57
N THR A 40 -5.38 -2.76 -3.72
CA THR A 40 -4.16 -2.78 -4.51
C THR A 40 -3.62 -1.37 -4.70
N SER A 41 -2.35 -1.26 -5.12
CA SER A 41 -1.76 0.03 -5.43
C SER A 41 -2.40 0.67 -6.66
N ARG A 42 -2.45 2.00 -6.68
CA ARG A 42 -2.75 2.76 -7.90
C ARG A 42 -1.52 2.79 -8.80
N SER A 43 -1.76 2.65 -10.11
CA SER A 43 -0.67 2.68 -11.08
C SER A 43 0.13 3.99 -11.04
N GLY A 44 -0.54 5.13 -10.82
CA GLY A 44 0.13 6.43 -10.74
C GLY A 44 1.09 6.53 -9.56
N VAL A 45 0.73 5.97 -8.42
CA VAL A 45 1.60 5.95 -7.24
C VAL A 45 2.75 4.99 -7.45
N SER A 46 2.48 3.77 -7.90
CA SER A 46 3.51 2.76 -8.07
C SER A 46 4.51 3.09 -9.18
N SER A 47 4.09 3.81 -10.23
CA SER A 47 4.97 4.15 -11.35
C SER A 47 5.80 5.41 -11.13
N LYS A 48 5.34 6.34 -10.30
CA LYS A 48 5.96 7.65 -10.12
C LYS A 48 6.69 7.83 -8.79
N THR A 49 6.54 6.87 -7.88
CA THR A 49 7.14 6.94 -6.56
C THR A 49 7.82 5.64 -6.19
N HIS A 50 8.60 5.68 -5.11
CA HIS A 50 9.13 4.49 -4.46
C HIS A 50 8.25 4.01 -3.30
N LEU A 51 7.00 4.46 -3.27
CA LEU A 51 6.02 3.95 -2.31
C LEU A 51 5.51 2.59 -2.80
N VAL A 52 5.61 1.60 -1.94
CA VAL A 52 5.16 0.24 -2.21
C VAL A 52 3.93 -0.03 -1.37
N ILE A 53 2.81 -0.32 -2.02
CA ILE A 53 1.58 -0.67 -1.34
C ILE A 53 1.39 -2.17 -1.47
N GLU A 54 1.33 -2.83 -0.33
CA GLU A 54 1.10 -4.27 -0.27
C GLU A 54 -0.37 -4.56 -0.54
N THR A 55 -0.63 -5.53 -1.43
CA THR A 55 -2.00 -5.93 -1.74
C THR A 55 -2.66 -6.52 -0.50
N GLY A 56 -3.78 -5.94 -0.10
CA GLY A 56 -4.59 -6.44 1.00
C GLY A 56 -5.76 -7.25 0.50
N LYS A 57 -6.01 -8.39 1.14
CA LYS A 57 -7.16 -9.22 0.85
C LYS A 57 -8.24 -8.98 1.90
N ILE A 58 -9.44 -8.65 1.45
CA ILE A 58 -10.57 -8.36 2.32
C ILE A 58 -11.62 -9.43 2.12
N ASP A 59 -11.82 -10.25 3.14
CA ASP A 59 -12.76 -11.36 3.09
C ASP A 59 -14.21 -10.88 3.24
N ALA A 60 -15.12 -11.66 2.69
CA ALA A 60 -16.55 -11.45 2.92
C ALA A 60 -16.83 -11.50 4.43
N GLY A 61 -17.66 -10.59 4.89
CA GLY A 61 -18.01 -10.49 6.31
C GLY A 61 -17.07 -9.63 7.15
N TYR A 62 -15.92 -9.21 6.63
CA TYR A 62 -15.07 -8.27 7.34
C TYR A 62 -15.75 -6.91 7.43
N GLN A 63 -15.84 -6.35 8.64
CA GLN A 63 -16.57 -5.11 8.90
C GLN A 63 -15.70 -3.98 9.44
N GLY A 64 -14.40 -4.20 9.53
CA GLY A 64 -13.47 -3.20 10.02
C GLY A 64 -13.11 -2.15 8.98
N ASN A 65 -12.49 -1.08 9.43
CA ASN A 65 -11.93 -0.08 8.53
C ASN A 65 -10.81 -0.68 7.68
N LEU A 66 -10.77 -0.26 6.41
CA LEU A 66 -9.68 -0.64 5.53
C LEU A 66 -8.42 0.13 5.89
N GLY A 67 -7.31 -0.57 5.93
CA GLY A 67 -5.99 0.02 6.12
C GLY A 67 -5.12 -0.26 4.90
N ILE A 68 -4.31 0.73 4.51
CA ILE A 68 -3.37 0.60 3.41
C ILE A 68 -1.99 0.34 3.98
N ASN A 69 -1.45 -0.86 3.72
CA ASN A 69 -0.07 -1.18 4.08
C ASN A 69 0.87 -0.56 3.06
N ILE A 70 1.70 0.37 3.49
CA ILE A 70 2.56 1.14 2.62
C ILE A 70 3.98 1.21 3.19
N LYS A 71 4.96 1.22 2.29
CA LYS A 71 6.37 1.34 2.64
C LYS A 71 7.03 2.37 1.74
N ASN A 72 7.86 3.21 2.32
CA ASN A 72 8.82 4.03 1.56
C ASN A 72 10.04 3.18 1.26
N ASP A 73 10.17 2.73 0.02
CA ASP A 73 11.25 1.84 -0.39
C ASP A 73 12.52 2.57 -0.85
N MET A 74 12.63 3.87 -0.57
CA MET A 74 13.86 4.60 -0.79
C MET A 74 14.96 4.05 0.11
N GLU A 75 16.19 4.05 -0.42
CA GLU A 75 17.34 3.61 0.36
C GLU A 75 17.59 4.55 1.55
N SER A 76 18.04 3.98 2.66
CA SER A 76 18.43 4.71 3.84
C SER A 76 19.93 4.52 4.07
N ASP A 77 20.64 5.63 4.35
CA ASP A 77 22.05 5.56 4.76
C ASP A 77 22.20 5.24 6.26
N GLY A 78 21.10 5.13 6.99
CA GLY A 78 21.09 4.85 8.41
C GLY A 78 21.53 6.02 9.30
N ILE A 79 22.24 6.98 8.75
CA ILE A 79 22.76 8.12 9.49
C ILE A 79 21.79 9.29 9.44
N THR A 80 21.35 9.68 8.24
CA THR A 80 20.42 10.80 8.09
C THR A 80 19.03 10.47 8.61
N SER A 81 18.65 9.21 8.67
CA SER A 81 17.36 8.79 9.22
C SER A 81 17.25 8.95 10.73
N LEU A 82 18.38 9.21 11.42
CA LEU A 82 18.38 9.52 12.85
C LEU A 82 17.96 10.97 13.15
N TYR A 83 17.97 11.83 12.15
CA TYR A 83 17.60 13.24 12.29
C TYR A 83 16.17 13.42 11.77
N GLU A 84 15.24 13.69 12.66
CA GLU A 84 13.82 13.82 12.33
C GLU A 84 13.42 15.19 11.78
N ASP A 85 14.38 16.12 11.70
CA ASP A 85 14.08 17.46 11.25
C ASP A 85 13.85 17.53 9.75
N LEU A 86 12.60 17.76 9.36
CA LEU A 86 12.21 17.87 7.95
C LEU A 86 12.64 19.20 7.32
N GLU A 87 13.09 20.17 8.12
CA GLU A 87 13.62 21.45 7.63
C GLU A 87 15.12 21.38 7.31
N ASP A 88 15.77 20.28 7.66
CA ASP A 88 17.18 20.06 7.35
C ASP A 88 17.42 20.12 5.83
N GLU A 89 18.50 20.80 5.44
CA GLU A 89 18.90 20.94 4.03
C GLU A 89 19.19 19.62 3.35
N LEU A 90 19.47 18.57 4.10
CA LEU A 90 19.75 17.24 3.57
C LEU A 90 18.51 16.40 3.28
N VAL A 91 17.33 16.89 3.67
CA VAL A 91 16.08 16.15 3.53
C VAL A 91 15.30 16.61 2.32
N SER A 92 14.94 15.68 1.45
CA SER A 92 13.96 15.92 0.39
C SER A 92 12.60 15.40 0.82
N ILE A 93 11.55 16.12 0.48
CA ILE A 93 10.17 15.72 0.74
C ILE A 93 9.45 15.61 -0.60
N LEU A 94 8.88 14.43 -0.86
CA LEU A 94 8.13 14.16 -2.08
C LEU A 94 6.66 13.90 -1.75
N ASP A 95 5.80 14.21 -2.72
CA ASP A 95 4.37 13.88 -2.62
C ASP A 95 4.08 12.52 -3.28
N VAL A 96 2.82 12.11 -3.26
CA VAL A 96 2.39 10.82 -3.81
C VAL A 96 2.37 10.79 -5.35
N LYS A 97 2.63 11.91 -6.00
CA LYS A 97 2.80 11.99 -7.45
C LYS A 97 4.27 11.91 -7.86
N GLY A 98 5.17 11.82 -6.89
CA GLY A 98 6.61 11.80 -7.12
C GLY A 98 7.22 13.18 -7.32
N ASP A 99 6.47 14.24 -7.07
CA ASP A 99 6.96 15.61 -7.18
C ASP A 99 7.63 16.07 -5.88
N TYR A 100 8.67 16.88 -6.02
CA TYR A 100 9.33 17.44 -4.86
C TYR A 100 8.50 18.56 -4.24
N ILE A 101 8.13 18.40 -2.98
CA ILE A 101 7.62 19.50 -2.16
C ILE A 101 8.79 20.34 -1.68
N LYS A 102 9.90 19.68 -1.36
CA LYS A 102 11.15 20.29 -0.96
C LYS A 102 12.29 19.44 -1.49
N ALA A 103 13.22 20.05 -2.21
CA ALA A 103 14.42 19.38 -2.69
C ALA A 103 15.56 19.63 -1.71
N GLY A 104 16.12 18.55 -1.15
CA GLY A 104 17.28 18.60 -0.26
C GLY A 104 18.55 18.17 -0.96
N GLU A 105 19.67 18.48 -0.36
CA GLU A 105 21.00 18.19 -0.91
C GLU A 105 21.50 16.77 -0.60
N GLY A 106 20.89 16.11 0.36
CA GLY A 106 21.30 14.78 0.81
C GLY A 106 20.47 13.66 0.23
N ALA A 107 20.76 12.45 0.69
CA ALA A 107 20.14 11.21 0.21
C ALA A 107 18.82 10.87 0.92
N ARG A 108 18.48 11.57 2.03
CA ARG A 108 17.27 11.28 2.77
C ARG A 108 16.05 11.80 2.01
N LYS A 109 15.23 10.88 1.50
CA LYS A 109 14.01 11.21 0.78
C LYS A 109 12.80 10.65 1.52
N VAL A 110 12.00 11.55 2.07
CA VAL A 110 10.78 11.20 2.78
C VAL A 110 9.58 11.47 1.89
N TYR A 111 8.52 10.68 2.07
CA TYR A 111 7.25 10.92 1.39
C TYR A 111 6.26 11.51 2.37
N LYS A 112 5.59 12.56 1.93
CA LYS A 112 4.46 13.14 2.64
C LYS A 112 3.18 12.73 1.95
N ILE A 113 2.38 11.96 2.64
CA ILE A 113 1.06 11.57 2.21
C ILE A 113 0.07 12.49 2.91
N ASN A 114 -0.69 13.26 2.16
CA ASN A 114 -1.67 14.16 2.74
C ASN A 114 -3.03 13.46 2.84
N LYS A 115 -3.79 13.85 3.86
CA LYS A 115 -5.20 13.46 3.93
C LYS A 115 -5.89 13.85 2.62
N GLY A 116 -6.61 12.89 2.04
CA GLY A 116 -7.29 13.09 0.76
C GLY A 116 -6.50 12.63 -0.46
N ASP A 117 -5.25 12.23 -0.29
CA ASP A 117 -4.48 11.67 -1.41
C ASP A 117 -5.00 10.31 -1.82
N LYS A 118 -5.10 10.09 -3.13
CA LYS A 118 -5.43 8.78 -3.70
C LYS A 118 -4.23 7.86 -3.59
N LEU A 119 -4.38 6.74 -2.92
CA LEU A 119 -3.28 5.81 -2.71
C LEU A 119 -3.49 4.46 -3.37
N ALA A 120 -4.70 3.97 -3.34
CA ALA A 120 -4.99 2.59 -3.66
C ALA A 120 -6.30 2.47 -4.43
N GLN A 121 -6.60 1.26 -4.88
CA GLN A 121 -7.87 0.90 -5.48
C GLN A 121 -8.41 -0.34 -4.80
N LEU A 122 -9.72 -0.39 -4.63
CA LEU A 122 -10.41 -1.57 -4.17
C LEU A 122 -11.09 -2.24 -5.36
N VAL A 123 -10.70 -3.47 -5.65
CA VAL A 123 -11.27 -4.29 -6.70
C VAL A 123 -12.00 -5.45 -6.04
N ILE A 124 -13.25 -5.69 -6.44
CA ILE A 124 -14.05 -6.78 -5.91
C ILE A 124 -14.21 -7.83 -7.00
N VAL A 125 -13.76 -9.04 -6.70
CA VAL A 125 -13.75 -10.13 -7.68
C VAL A 125 -14.48 -11.33 -7.13
N PRO A 126 -15.15 -12.11 -8.01
CA PRO A 126 -15.76 -13.37 -7.59
C PRO A 126 -14.67 -14.39 -7.27
N ILE A 127 -14.94 -15.24 -6.30
CA ILE A 127 -14.02 -16.31 -5.95
C ILE A 127 -14.72 -17.66 -6.09
N TRP A 128 -13.91 -18.66 -6.39
CA TRP A 128 -14.31 -20.04 -6.35
C TRP A 128 -13.56 -20.73 -5.22
N THR A 129 -14.30 -21.33 -4.30
CA THR A 129 -13.73 -22.01 -3.14
C THR A 129 -13.97 -23.50 -3.27
N PRO A 130 -13.05 -24.22 -3.93
CA PRO A 130 -13.21 -25.67 -4.06
C PRO A 130 -13.01 -26.35 -2.71
N GLU A 131 -13.60 -27.53 -2.59
CA GLU A 131 -13.28 -28.38 -1.46
C GLU A 131 -11.84 -28.86 -1.57
N LEU A 132 -11.07 -28.69 -0.51
CA LEU A 132 -9.69 -29.14 -0.47
C LEU A 132 -9.63 -30.57 0.07
N LYS A 133 -8.82 -31.39 -0.59
CA LYS A 133 -8.60 -32.77 -0.17
C LYS A 133 -7.15 -32.94 0.22
N GLU A 134 -6.94 -33.35 1.46
CA GLU A 134 -5.63 -33.67 1.96
C GLU A 134 -5.17 -35.02 1.42
N VAL A 135 -3.95 -35.13 0.93
CA VAL A 135 -3.38 -36.37 0.44
C VAL A 135 -2.10 -36.71 1.19
N GLU A 136 -1.91 -37.99 1.51
CA GLU A 136 -0.74 -38.45 2.26
C GLU A 136 0.52 -38.53 1.40
N GLU A 137 0.36 -38.82 0.12
CA GLU A 137 1.46 -38.86 -0.83
C GLU A 137 0.98 -38.47 -2.22
N PHE A 138 1.91 -37.97 -3.03
CA PHE A 138 1.61 -37.63 -4.42
C PHE A 138 1.87 -38.83 -5.30
N SER A 139 0.90 -39.12 -6.20
CA SER A 139 1.14 -40.05 -7.29
C SER A 139 2.07 -39.39 -8.30
N SER A 140 3.15 -40.08 -8.70
CA SER A 140 4.09 -39.59 -9.69
C SER A 140 3.45 -39.41 -11.08
N GLU A 141 2.33 -40.05 -11.31
CA GLU A 141 1.61 -39.98 -12.58
C GLU A 141 0.54 -38.89 -12.63
N SER A 142 0.20 -38.34 -11.49
CA SER A 142 -0.91 -37.37 -11.45
C SER A 142 -0.58 -36.05 -12.10
N GLY A 143 0.66 -35.72 -12.17
CA GLY A 143 1.16 -34.50 -12.80
C GLY A 143 0.28 -33.30 -12.51
N PHE A 144 0.57 -32.52 -11.58
CA PHE A 144 -0.21 -31.30 -11.37
C PHE A 144 -0.04 -30.32 -12.49
#